data_8aa640d698a7a1f26a60599cf44f028c
#
_entry.id   8aa640d698a7a1f26a60599cf44f028c
#
_cell.length_a   1.000
_cell.length_b   1.000
_cell.length_c   1.000
_cell.angle_alpha   90.00
_cell.angle_beta   90.00
_cell.angle_gamma   90.00
#
_symmetry.space_group_name_H-M   'P 1'
#
loop_
_entity.id
_entity.type
_entity.pdbx_description
1 polymer ?
#
loop_
_entity_poly.entity_id
_entity_poly.type
_entity_poly.pdbx_seq_one_letter_code
_entity_poly.pdbx_strand_id
1 'polypeptide(L)'
;DMAPDFKSTTQDGAALTLADLKGQRTILYFYPKDNTSGCTLEAKSLRDGRAELARMGFRIIGVSPDSEKSHRNFCAKHDLNFTLLADTDHSVCEAYGVWAEKSMYGRKYMGVLRTTFVIDAEGRIEKVFTKVDTANHYRQILDAYK
;
A
#
# COMPACT_ATOMS: atom_id res chain seq x y z
N ASP A 1 18.31 -0.71 2.86
CA ASP A 1 18.37 0.41 1.92
C ASP A 1 17.34 1.48 2.27
N MET A 2 17.66 2.72 1.94
CA MET A 2 16.71 3.81 2.14
C MET A 2 15.55 3.68 1.17
N ALA A 3 14.33 3.93 1.68
CA ALA A 3 13.16 3.96 0.84
C ALA A 3 13.25 5.15 -0.13
N PRO A 4 12.81 4.99 -1.40
CA PRO A 4 12.77 6.11 -2.35
C PRO A 4 11.87 7.23 -1.86
N ASP A 5 12.29 8.48 -2.09
CA ASP A 5 11.45 9.65 -1.83
C ASP A 5 10.21 9.63 -2.72
N PHE A 6 9.12 10.15 -2.21
CA PHE A 6 7.89 10.32 -2.98
C PHE A 6 7.11 11.53 -2.49
N LYS A 7 6.22 12.02 -3.35
CA LYS A 7 5.21 13.00 -3.01
C LYS A 7 3.93 12.61 -3.73
N SER A 8 2.84 12.48 -2.98
CA SER A 8 1.55 12.08 -3.54
C SER A 8 0.43 12.71 -2.72
N THR A 9 -0.82 12.41 -3.09
CA THR A 9 -1.97 12.92 -2.36
C THR A 9 -2.79 11.76 -1.79
N THR A 10 -3.38 12.00 -0.61
CA THR A 10 -4.28 11.05 0.02
C THR A 10 -5.66 11.11 -0.62
N GLN A 11 -6.56 10.20 -0.21
CA GLN A 11 -7.96 10.19 -0.66
C GLN A 11 -8.68 11.50 -0.36
N ASP A 12 -8.19 12.26 0.61
CA ASP A 12 -8.79 13.56 1.00
C ASP A 12 -8.08 14.75 0.34
N GLY A 13 -7.14 14.50 -0.55
CA GLY A 13 -6.41 15.55 -1.27
C GLY A 13 -5.24 16.14 -0.49
N ALA A 14 -4.91 15.61 0.68
CA ALA A 14 -3.78 16.09 1.46
C ALA A 14 -2.46 15.56 0.89
N ALA A 15 -1.43 16.41 0.85
CA ALA A 15 -0.10 16.00 0.40
C ALA A 15 0.55 15.08 1.43
N LEU A 16 1.25 14.05 0.95
CA LEU A 16 2.02 13.14 1.80
C LEU A 16 3.35 12.83 1.13
N THR A 17 4.42 12.86 1.91
CA THR A 17 5.77 12.58 1.44
C THR A 17 6.43 11.50 2.31
N LEU A 18 7.55 10.95 1.84
CA LEU A 18 8.33 10.00 2.66
C LEU A 18 8.75 10.64 3.99
N ALA A 19 9.11 11.92 4.00
CA ALA A 19 9.51 12.62 5.23
C ALA A 19 8.41 12.59 6.29
N ASP A 20 7.15 12.62 5.87
CA ASP A 20 6.00 12.58 6.79
C ASP A 20 5.86 11.23 7.49
N LEU A 21 6.50 10.18 6.99
CA LEU A 21 6.44 8.83 7.56
C LEU A 21 7.50 8.61 8.64
N LYS A 22 8.47 9.50 8.80
CA LYS A 22 9.53 9.34 9.79
C LYS A 22 8.95 9.37 11.21
N GLY A 23 9.55 8.58 12.09
CA GLY A 23 9.14 8.49 13.47
C GLY A 23 8.21 7.31 13.78
N GLN A 24 7.76 6.61 12.75
CA GLN A 24 6.86 5.45 12.92
C GLN A 24 7.09 4.45 11.80
N ARG A 25 7.03 3.15 12.13
CA ARG A 25 7.05 2.11 11.10
C ARG A 25 5.81 2.22 10.21
N THR A 26 6.01 2.08 8.91
CA THR A 26 4.94 2.16 7.93
C THR A 26 4.88 0.89 7.09
N ILE A 27 3.68 0.33 6.99
CA ILE A 27 3.37 -0.72 6.02
C ILE A 27 2.86 0.01 4.78
N LEU A 28 3.71 0.06 3.74
CA LEU A 28 3.38 0.73 2.48
C LEU A 28 3.08 -0.37 1.46
N TYR A 29 1.81 -0.59 1.16
CA TYR A 29 1.44 -1.67 0.26
C TYR A 29 0.91 -1.13 -1.07
N PHE A 30 1.41 -1.73 -2.15
CA PHE A 30 1.05 -1.36 -3.52
C PHE A 30 0.08 -2.40 -4.06
N TYR A 31 -1.02 -1.94 -4.64
CA TYR A 31 -2.04 -2.83 -5.20
C TYR A 31 -2.54 -2.27 -6.54
N PRO A 32 -3.02 -3.17 -7.45
CA PRO A 32 -3.33 -2.74 -8.82
C PRO A 32 -4.53 -1.82 -8.96
N LYS A 33 -5.63 -2.07 -8.24
CA LYS A 33 -6.86 -1.32 -8.52
C LYS A 33 -7.91 -1.49 -7.42
N ASP A 34 -8.54 -0.37 -7.04
CA ASP A 34 -9.67 -0.36 -6.10
C ASP A 34 -10.80 -1.26 -6.61
N ASN A 35 -11.54 -1.87 -5.69
CA ASN A 35 -12.73 -2.67 -5.96
C ASN A 35 -12.52 -3.95 -6.77
N THR A 36 -11.27 -4.38 -6.96
CA THR A 36 -10.99 -5.73 -7.46
C THR A 36 -11.00 -6.72 -6.32
N SER A 37 -11.24 -8.00 -6.59
CA SER A 37 -11.45 -9.01 -5.53
C SER A 37 -10.23 -9.17 -4.62
N GLY A 38 -9.03 -9.32 -5.18
CA GLY A 38 -7.81 -9.48 -4.38
C GLY A 38 -7.46 -8.23 -3.60
N CYS A 39 -7.61 -7.06 -4.19
CA CYS A 39 -7.31 -5.79 -3.53
C CYS A 39 -8.31 -5.50 -2.40
N THR A 40 -9.57 -5.89 -2.59
CA THR A 40 -10.59 -5.77 -1.55
C THR A 40 -10.28 -6.69 -0.37
N LEU A 41 -9.90 -7.94 -0.64
CA LEU A 41 -9.51 -8.88 0.42
C LEU A 41 -8.32 -8.36 1.22
N GLU A 42 -7.30 -7.85 0.54
CA GLU A 42 -6.10 -7.31 1.18
C GLU A 42 -6.44 -6.10 2.05
N ALA A 43 -7.23 -5.16 1.53
CA ALA A 43 -7.64 -3.98 2.27
C ALA A 43 -8.44 -4.34 3.51
N LYS A 44 -9.38 -5.28 3.40
CA LYS A 44 -10.19 -5.74 4.53
C LYS A 44 -9.35 -6.44 5.59
N SER A 45 -8.37 -7.25 5.16
CA SER A 45 -7.44 -7.90 6.08
C SER A 45 -6.68 -6.87 6.90
N LEU A 46 -6.11 -5.86 6.25
CA LEU A 46 -5.36 -4.80 6.93
C LEU A 46 -6.27 -3.94 7.81
N ARG A 47 -7.49 -3.66 7.35
CA ARG A 47 -8.49 -2.95 8.15
C ARG A 47 -8.77 -3.69 9.46
N ASP A 48 -9.03 -4.98 9.37
CA ASP A 48 -9.37 -5.80 10.53
C ASP A 48 -8.19 -5.97 11.48
N GLY A 49 -6.96 -5.98 10.96
CA GLY A 49 -5.74 -6.09 11.76
C GLY A 49 -5.13 -4.78 12.20
N ARG A 50 -5.73 -3.64 11.82
CA ARG A 50 -5.13 -2.32 12.06
C ARG A 50 -4.85 -2.03 13.52
N ALA A 51 -5.78 -2.33 14.41
CA ALA A 51 -5.62 -2.05 15.83
C ALA A 51 -4.43 -2.82 16.41
N GLU A 52 -4.29 -4.08 16.03
CA GLU A 52 -3.17 -4.91 16.49
C GLU A 52 -1.84 -4.42 15.91
N LEU A 53 -1.82 -4.06 14.63
CA LEU A 53 -0.63 -3.51 13.99
C LEU A 53 -0.25 -2.16 14.60
N ALA A 54 -1.24 -1.32 14.91
CA ALA A 54 -1.00 -0.02 15.55
C ALA A 54 -0.38 -0.18 16.94
N ARG A 55 -0.79 -1.19 17.70
CA ARG A 55 -0.18 -1.49 19.01
C ARG A 55 1.30 -1.87 18.88
N MET A 56 1.70 -2.41 17.72
CA MET A 56 3.09 -2.75 17.43
C MET A 56 3.86 -1.59 16.80
N GLY A 57 3.24 -0.42 16.68
CA GLY A 57 3.87 0.77 16.14
C GLY A 57 3.77 0.95 14.63
N PHE A 58 2.92 0.18 13.95
CA PHE A 58 2.78 0.26 12.50
C PHE A 58 1.68 1.23 12.06
N ARG A 59 1.96 1.98 11.01
CA ARG A 59 1.01 2.75 10.22
C ARG A 59 0.76 2.00 8.93
N ILE A 60 -0.44 2.10 8.38
CA ILE A 60 -0.77 1.44 7.10
C ILE A 60 -1.07 2.50 6.04
N ILE A 61 -0.43 2.39 4.88
CA ILE A 61 -0.69 3.25 3.73
C ILE A 61 -0.77 2.37 2.49
N GLY A 62 -1.88 2.45 1.78
CA GLY A 62 -2.05 1.75 0.50
C GLY A 62 -1.79 2.70 -0.67
N VAL A 63 -1.25 2.17 -1.77
CA VAL A 63 -0.92 2.95 -2.96
C VAL A 63 -1.46 2.23 -4.19
N SER A 64 -2.21 2.94 -5.02
CA SER A 64 -2.59 2.46 -6.35
C SER A 64 -2.71 3.64 -7.31
N PRO A 65 -2.77 3.39 -8.64
CA PRO A 65 -2.93 4.47 -9.62
C PRO A 65 -4.34 5.06 -9.69
N ASP A 66 -5.24 4.62 -8.83
CA ASP A 66 -6.61 5.13 -8.81
C ASP A 66 -6.67 6.59 -8.33
N SER A 67 -7.77 7.28 -8.68
CA SER A 67 -7.98 8.68 -8.30
C SER A 67 -8.34 8.82 -6.82
N GLU A 68 -8.26 10.05 -6.32
CA GLU A 68 -8.70 10.38 -4.96
C GLU A 68 -10.17 10.01 -4.76
N LYS A 69 -11.01 10.29 -5.76
CA LYS A 69 -12.44 9.94 -5.71
C LYS A 69 -12.66 8.45 -5.61
N SER A 70 -11.94 7.66 -6.42
CA SER A 70 -12.00 6.20 -6.37
C SER A 70 -11.62 5.70 -4.97
N HIS A 71 -10.55 6.23 -4.40
CA HIS A 71 -10.09 5.87 -3.07
C HIS A 71 -11.11 6.22 -1.98
N ARG A 72 -11.72 7.41 -2.07
CA ARG A 72 -12.78 7.80 -1.12
C ARG A 72 -13.95 6.82 -1.17
N ASN A 73 -14.38 6.46 -2.38
CA ASN A 73 -15.48 5.51 -2.55
C ASN A 73 -15.11 4.12 -2.02
N PHE A 74 -13.90 3.68 -2.28
CA PHE A 74 -13.39 2.39 -1.81
C PHE A 74 -13.34 2.35 -0.27
N CYS A 75 -12.81 3.40 0.35
CA CYS A 75 -12.75 3.53 1.81
C CYS A 75 -14.14 3.51 2.42
N ALA A 76 -15.08 4.26 1.84
CA ALA A 76 -16.46 4.33 2.35
C ALA A 76 -17.17 2.99 2.22
N LYS A 77 -17.00 2.31 1.08
CA LYS A 77 -17.67 1.04 0.81
C LYS A 77 -17.23 -0.07 1.76
N HIS A 78 -15.97 -0.08 2.14
CA HIS A 78 -15.39 -1.16 2.95
C HIS A 78 -14.94 -0.72 4.34
N ASP A 79 -15.33 0.47 4.79
CA ASP A 79 -14.96 1.00 6.11
C ASP A 79 -13.44 0.94 6.35
N LEU A 80 -12.66 1.33 5.37
CA LEU A 80 -11.21 1.33 5.52
C LEU A 80 -10.80 2.45 6.49
N ASN A 81 -9.93 2.11 7.43
CA ASN A 81 -9.53 2.98 8.54
C ASN A 81 -8.06 3.41 8.44
N PHE A 82 -7.53 3.47 7.23
CA PHE A 82 -6.15 3.87 6.96
C PHE A 82 -6.09 4.69 5.67
N THR A 83 -4.93 5.29 5.41
CA THR A 83 -4.72 6.21 4.29
C THR A 83 -4.45 5.46 2.99
N LEU A 84 -5.02 5.95 1.89
CA LEU A 84 -4.70 5.52 0.53
C LEU A 84 -4.09 6.69 -0.24
N LEU A 85 -3.03 6.43 -1.00
CA LEU A 85 -2.40 7.41 -1.88
C LEU A 85 -2.89 7.23 -3.32
N ALA A 86 -3.26 8.34 -3.93
CA ALA A 86 -3.73 8.38 -5.32
C ALA A 86 -2.53 8.63 -6.24
N ASP A 87 -1.89 7.56 -6.68
CA ASP A 87 -0.69 7.60 -7.53
C ASP A 87 -1.08 7.62 -9.01
N THR A 88 -1.86 8.62 -9.42
CA THR A 88 -2.48 8.68 -10.74
C THR A 88 -1.48 8.71 -11.89
N ASP A 89 -0.29 9.27 -11.68
CA ASP A 89 0.79 9.30 -12.66
C ASP A 89 1.78 8.16 -12.47
N HIS A 90 1.49 7.22 -11.56
CA HIS A 90 2.31 6.07 -11.18
C HIS A 90 3.78 6.38 -10.83
N SER A 91 4.05 7.63 -10.45
CA SER A 91 5.41 8.04 -10.08
C SER A 91 5.92 7.32 -8.82
N VAL A 92 5.06 7.10 -7.82
CA VAL A 92 5.44 6.37 -6.60
C VAL A 92 5.67 4.90 -6.94
N CYS A 93 4.78 4.30 -7.74
CA CYS A 93 4.94 2.91 -8.19
C CYS A 93 6.25 2.73 -8.96
N GLU A 94 6.61 3.67 -9.82
CA GLU A 94 7.86 3.62 -10.56
C GLU A 94 9.07 3.76 -9.63
N ALA A 95 9.01 4.68 -8.68
CA ALA A 95 10.11 4.91 -7.73
C ALA A 95 10.41 3.65 -6.90
N TYR A 96 9.38 2.88 -6.56
CA TYR A 96 9.52 1.66 -5.76
C TYR A 96 9.71 0.40 -6.61
N GLY A 97 9.80 0.55 -7.94
CA GLY A 97 10.09 -0.58 -8.83
C GLY A 97 8.93 -1.56 -9.00
N VAL A 98 7.70 -1.13 -8.73
CA VAL A 98 6.52 -2.01 -8.81
C VAL A 98 5.61 -1.70 -10.00
N TRP A 99 5.99 -0.75 -10.84
CA TRP A 99 5.29 -0.46 -12.10
C TRP A 99 5.96 -1.25 -13.20
N ALA A 100 5.26 -2.22 -13.77
CA ALA A 100 5.90 -3.19 -14.67
C ALA A 100 4.92 -3.70 -15.74
N GLU A 101 5.48 -4.29 -16.78
CA GLU A 101 4.69 -4.96 -17.80
C GLU A 101 4.10 -6.24 -17.23
N LYS A 102 2.80 -6.41 -17.43
CA LYS A 102 2.05 -7.59 -17.01
C LYS A 102 1.41 -8.20 -18.26
N SER A 103 1.03 -9.47 -18.18
CA SER A 103 0.36 -10.16 -19.27
C SER A 103 -0.91 -10.84 -18.76
N MET A 104 -1.99 -10.73 -19.55
CA MET A 104 -3.25 -11.43 -19.26
C MET A 104 -3.86 -11.86 -20.59
N TYR A 105 -4.10 -13.17 -20.75
CA TYR A 105 -4.68 -13.74 -21.98
C TYR A 105 -3.91 -13.32 -23.24
N GLY A 106 -2.58 -13.28 -23.16
CA GLY A 106 -1.72 -12.89 -24.27
C GLY A 106 -1.61 -11.38 -24.50
N ARG A 107 -2.33 -10.57 -23.76
CA ARG A 107 -2.23 -9.11 -23.83
C ARG A 107 -1.22 -8.58 -22.82
N LYS A 108 -0.36 -7.70 -23.29
CA LYS A 108 0.61 -7.02 -22.42
C LYS A 108 0.07 -5.64 -22.03
N TYR A 109 0.26 -5.27 -20.78
CA TYR A 109 -0.13 -3.95 -20.27
C TYR A 109 0.77 -3.56 -19.10
N MET A 110 0.85 -2.26 -18.82
CA MET A 110 1.59 -1.78 -17.66
C MET A 110 0.67 -1.80 -16.44
N GLY A 111 1.20 -2.21 -15.31
CA GLY A 111 0.41 -2.26 -14.08
C GLY A 111 1.27 -2.43 -12.85
N VAL A 112 0.62 -2.46 -11.69
CA VAL A 112 1.28 -2.56 -10.39
C VAL A 112 1.52 -4.02 -10.03
N LEU A 113 2.77 -4.33 -9.67
CA LEU A 113 3.11 -5.61 -9.05
C LEU A 113 2.74 -5.51 -7.57
N ARG A 114 1.84 -6.37 -7.10
CA ARG A 114 1.39 -6.37 -5.70
C ARG A 114 2.58 -6.62 -4.79
N THR A 115 2.97 -5.61 -4.03
CA THR A 115 4.17 -5.64 -3.20
C THR A 115 3.92 -4.81 -1.94
N THR A 116 4.42 -5.29 -0.81
CA THR A 116 4.33 -4.54 0.44
C THR A 116 5.74 -4.28 0.96
N PHE A 117 6.02 -3.03 1.28
CA PHE A 117 7.27 -2.62 1.91
C PHE A 117 6.99 -2.25 3.36
N VAL A 118 7.84 -2.69 4.28
CA VAL A 118 7.83 -2.14 5.64
C VAL A 118 9.00 -1.18 5.75
N ILE A 119 8.68 0.08 6.07
CA ILE A 119 9.65 1.15 6.19
C ILE A 119 9.78 1.49 7.67
N ASP A 120 11.01 1.51 8.19
CA ASP A 120 11.25 1.80 9.60
C ASP A 120 11.11 3.30 9.91
N ALA A 121 11.27 3.66 11.18
CA ALA A 121 11.09 5.04 11.64
C ALA A 121 12.10 6.01 11.02
N GLU A 122 13.22 5.53 10.51
CA GLU A 122 14.27 6.36 9.89
C GLU A 122 14.16 6.42 8.37
N GLY A 123 13.17 5.76 7.77
CA GLY A 123 12.95 5.78 6.33
C GLY A 123 13.68 4.68 5.57
N ARG A 124 14.13 3.63 6.25
CA ARG A 124 14.80 2.50 5.61
C ARG A 124 13.82 1.37 5.35
N ILE A 125 13.98 0.68 4.23
CA ILE A 125 13.20 -0.51 3.94
C ILE A 125 13.68 -1.65 4.83
N GLU A 126 12.79 -2.14 5.68
CA GLU A 126 13.08 -3.19 6.66
C GLU A 126 12.70 -4.57 6.15
N LYS A 127 11.56 -4.67 5.45
CA LYS A 127 11.07 -5.92 4.85
C LYS A 127 10.33 -5.64 3.56
N VAL A 128 10.33 -6.64 2.66
CA VAL A 128 9.57 -6.58 1.41
C VAL A 128 8.79 -7.88 1.25
N PHE A 129 7.49 -7.76 0.98
CA PHE A 129 6.63 -8.91 0.70
C PHE A 129 6.25 -8.87 -0.78
N THR A 130 6.72 -9.85 -1.55
CA THR A 130 6.40 -9.98 -2.97
C THR A 130 5.35 -11.05 -3.24
N LYS A 131 5.16 -11.98 -2.30
CA LYS A 131 4.13 -13.02 -2.36
C LYS A 131 3.08 -12.73 -1.31
N VAL A 132 2.19 -11.79 -1.62
CA VAL A 132 1.19 -11.31 -0.68
C VAL A 132 0.01 -12.28 -0.59
N ASP A 133 -0.31 -12.70 0.63
CA ASP A 133 -1.53 -13.45 0.92
C ASP A 133 -2.65 -12.44 1.16
N THR A 134 -3.45 -12.16 0.13
CA THR A 134 -4.44 -11.07 0.16
C THR A 134 -5.48 -11.25 1.27
N ALA A 135 -5.92 -12.48 1.52
CA ALA A 135 -6.95 -12.74 2.51
C ALA A 135 -6.44 -12.64 3.95
N ASN A 136 -5.13 -12.84 4.18
CA ASN A 136 -4.53 -12.89 5.52
C ASN A 136 -3.28 -12.01 5.63
N HIS A 137 -3.27 -10.90 4.92
CA HIS A 137 -2.05 -10.09 4.81
C HIS A 137 -1.58 -9.53 6.15
N TYR A 138 -2.52 -9.05 7.02
CA TYR A 138 -2.09 -8.54 8.31
C TYR A 138 -1.44 -9.64 9.16
N ARG A 139 -1.96 -10.88 9.08
CA ARG A 139 -1.38 -12.02 9.79
C ARG A 139 0.01 -12.37 9.24
N GLN A 140 0.15 -12.32 7.92
CA GLN A 140 1.43 -12.54 7.26
C GLN A 140 2.49 -11.55 7.76
N ILE A 141 2.12 -10.29 7.90
CA ILE A 141 3.03 -9.25 8.42
C ILE A 141 3.35 -9.51 9.89
N LEU A 142 2.34 -9.78 10.73
CA LEU A 142 2.57 -10.08 12.14
C LEU A 142 3.52 -11.24 12.33
N ASP A 143 3.33 -12.32 11.58
CA ASP A 143 4.15 -13.53 11.70
C ASP A 143 5.60 -13.26 11.33
N ALA A 144 5.86 -12.30 10.45
CA ALA A 144 7.22 -11.92 10.07
C ALA A 144 7.97 -11.19 11.20
N TYR A 145 7.25 -10.74 12.23
CA TYR A 145 7.81 -9.99 13.36
C TYR A 145 7.76 -10.76 14.69
N LYS A 146 7.42 -12.02 14.64
CA LYS A 146 7.46 -12.89 15.83
C LYS A 146 8.83 -13.49 16.05
#